data_9aa3115e08bd6ecc96a54c4538e4643b
#
_entry.id   9aa3115e08bd6ecc96a54c4538e4643b
#
_cell.length_a   1.000
_cell.length_b   1.000
_cell.length_c   1.000
_cell.angle_alpha   90.00
_cell.angle_beta   90.00
_cell.angle_gamma   90.00
#
_symmetry.space_group_name_H-M   'P 1'
#
loop_
_entity.id
_entity.type
_entity.pdbx_description
1 polymer ?
#
loop_
_entity_poly.entity_id
_entity_poly.type
_entity_poly.pdbx_seq_one_letter_code
_entity_poly.pdbx_strand_id
1 'polypeptide(L)'
;MTTAAPEPHNPFDSPTRPSESTDPPPRPSRRKLLTTIGCSTLAGGLTIGGGLTWAYGPGGPLSYEARRLRALKNDPMGKKKILGHKAIQTNDSPLPKWFEYKYPGLRLRRWFRDDNTDPKELKNQFTEYAEHHGWENDPGPTTPASWVGRHGGTKPIDDMFLAVYLSSDDPTPPPDAGNNSITILLCYI
;
A
#
# COMPACT_ATOMS: atom_id res chain seq x y z
N MET A 1 -30.09 -21.96 -70.59
CA MET A 1 -29.30 -21.17 -69.64
C MET A 1 -28.20 -22.09 -69.11
N THR A 2 -27.01 -21.95 -69.67
CA THR A 2 -25.88 -22.89 -69.42
C THR A 2 -24.87 -22.17 -68.57
N THR A 3 -24.68 -22.68 -67.40
CA THR A 3 -23.73 -22.16 -66.39
C THR A 3 -22.36 -22.80 -66.64
N ALA A 4 -21.38 -21.99 -67.05
CA ALA A 4 -19.99 -22.41 -67.21
C ALA A 4 -19.30 -22.58 -65.88
N ALA A 5 -18.53 -23.67 -65.70
CA ALA A 5 -17.69 -23.98 -64.59
C ALA A 5 -16.34 -23.23 -64.66
N PRO A 6 -15.74 -22.83 -63.55
CA PRO A 6 -14.41 -22.20 -63.55
C PRO A 6 -13.29 -23.23 -63.68
N GLU A 7 -12.24 -22.86 -64.40
CA GLU A 7 -11.01 -23.61 -64.63
C GLU A 7 -10.15 -23.78 -63.35
N PRO A 8 -9.42 -24.88 -63.22
CA PRO A 8 -8.53 -25.11 -62.08
C PRO A 8 -7.19 -24.38 -62.25
N HIS A 9 -6.79 -23.63 -61.23
CA HIS A 9 -5.50 -22.95 -61.11
C HIS A 9 -4.39 -23.99 -60.87
N ASN A 10 -3.32 -23.88 -61.62
CA ASN A 10 -2.14 -24.76 -61.56
C ASN A 10 -1.16 -24.25 -60.46
N PRO A 11 -0.78 -25.07 -59.44
CA PRO A 11 -0.02 -24.59 -58.29
C PRO A 11 1.52 -24.71 -58.42
N PHE A 12 2.08 -24.79 -59.63
CA PHE A 12 3.54 -25.00 -59.83
C PHE A 12 4.26 -23.89 -60.58
N ASP A 13 4.06 -22.62 -60.17
CA ASP A 13 5.00 -21.57 -60.54
C ASP A 13 5.93 -21.28 -59.35
N SER A 14 7.06 -21.90 -59.35
CA SER A 14 8.15 -21.68 -58.36
C SER A 14 8.91 -20.40 -58.73
N PRO A 15 8.97 -19.39 -57.84
CA PRO A 15 9.82 -18.22 -58.07
C PRO A 15 11.29 -18.59 -57.92
N THR A 16 12.05 -18.25 -58.93
CA THR A 16 13.52 -18.34 -58.98
C THR A 16 14.19 -17.64 -57.81
N ARG A 17 14.89 -18.39 -56.99
CA ARG A 17 15.64 -17.92 -55.83
C ARG A 17 16.88 -17.17 -56.30
N PRO A 18 17.15 -15.93 -55.91
CA PRO A 18 18.44 -15.27 -56.10
C PRO A 18 19.49 -15.96 -55.22
N SER A 19 20.61 -16.31 -55.83
CA SER A 19 21.79 -16.84 -55.14
C SER A 19 22.42 -15.73 -54.27
N GLU A 20 22.06 -15.66 -53.02
CA GLU A 20 22.68 -14.78 -52.05
C GLU A 20 23.96 -15.44 -51.57
N SER A 21 25.09 -14.91 -51.97
CA SER A 21 26.42 -15.25 -51.48
C SER A 21 26.52 -14.88 -50.02
N THR A 22 26.29 -15.85 -49.15
CA THR A 22 26.40 -15.64 -47.72
C THR A 22 27.83 -15.89 -47.26
N ASP A 23 28.67 -14.89 -47.31
CA ASP A 23 29.91 -14.89 -46.52
C ASP A 23 29.55 -14.89 -45.03
N PRO A 24 30.02 -15.83 -44.23
CA PRO A 24 29.71 -15.84 -42.81
C PRO A 24 30.34 -14.61 -42.13
N PRO A 25 29.57 -13.93 -41.25
CA PRO A 25 30.04 -12.74 -40.55
C PRO A 25 31.29 -13.08 -39.73
N PRO A 26 32.26 -12.15 -39.63
CA PRO A 26 33.50 -12.38 -38.90
C PRO A 26 33.19 -12.69 -37.43
N ARG A 27 33.67 -13.86 -36.95
CA ARG A 27 33.47 -14.30 -35.57
C ARG A 27 34.13 -13.31 -34.62
N PRO A 28 33.37 -12.71 -33.66
CA PRO A 28 33.94 -11.80 -32.68
C PRO A 28 35.03 -12.52 -31.86
N SER A 29 36.16 -11.87 -31.67
CA SER A 29 37.28 -12.44 -30.91
C SER A 29 36.80 -12.71 -29.46
N ARG A 30 37.19 -13.88 -28.89
CA ARG A 30 36.81 -14.28 -27.54
C ARG A 30 37.09 -13.21 -26.46
N ARG A 31 38.15 -12.42 -26.65
CA ARG A 31 38.48 -11.30 -25.75
C ARG A 31 37.41 -10.17 -25.76
N LYS A 32 36.86 -9.80 -26.91
CA LYS A 32 35.79 -8.79 -27.00
C LYS A 32 34.49 -9.28 -26.37
N LEU A 33 34.18 -10.58 -26.51
CA LEU A 33 32.97 -11.17 -25.94
C LEU A 33 33.02 -11.20 -24.40
N LEU A 34 34.17 -11.53 -23.81
CA LEU A 34 34.33 -11.53 -22.36
C LEU A 34 34.26 -10.13 -21.73
N THR A 35 34.79 -9.12 -22.42
CA THR A 35 34.73 -7.74 -21.90
C THR A 35 33.31 -7.20 -21.94
N THR A 36 32.54 -7.51 -22.99
CA THR A 36 31.16 -7.03 -23.12
C THR A 36 30.21 -7.69 -22.11
N ILE A 37 30.38 -8.97 -21.85
CA ILE A 37 29.57 -9.72 -20.86
C ILE A 37 29.93 -9.29 -19.43
N GLY A 38 31.21 -9.05 -19.14
CA GLY A 38 31.65 -8.63 -17.80
C GLY A 38 31.11 -7.25 -17.39
N CYS A 39 31.11 -6.27 -18.30
CA CYS A 39 30.59 -4.95 -17.98
C CYS A 39 29.08 -4.89 -17.85
N SER A 40 28.33 -5.66 -18.63
CA SER A 40 26.87 -5.68 -18.56
C SER A 40 26.35 -6.35 -17.29
N THR A 41 27.03 -7.39 -16.79
CA THR A 41 26.62 -8.06 -15.54
C THR A 41 26.88 -7.21 -14.30
N LEU A 42 27.96 -6.42 -14.27
CA LEU A 42 28.23 -5.50 -13.15
C LEU A 42 27.24 -4.33 -13.11
N ALA A 43 26.95 -3.71 -14.25
CA ALA A 43 25.99 -2.63 -14.33
C ALA A 43 24.54 -3.09 -14.03
N GLY A 44 24.15 -4.27 -14.55
CA GLY A 44 22.84 -4.87 -14.26
C GLY A 44 22.68 -5.31 -12.81
N GLY A 45 23.72 -5.86 -12.19
CA GLY A 45 23.70 -6.28 -10.79
C GLY A 45 23.53 -5.11 -9.82
N LEU A 46 24.18 -3.98 -10.06
CA LEU A 46 24.07 -2.79 -9.22
C LEU A 46 22.70 -2.10 -9.34
N THR A 47 22.11 -2.05 -10.53
CA THR A 47 20.79 -1.43 -10.74
C THR A 47 19.65 -2.29 -10.18
N ILE A 48 19.70 -3.60 -10.34
CA ILE A 48 18.69 -4.51 -9.81
C ILE A 48 18.84 -4.62 -8.28
N GLY A 49 20.03 -4.84 -7.77
CA GLY A 49 20.28 -4.95 -6.34
C GLY A 49 19.98 -3.64 -5.59
N GLY A 50 20.44 -2.51 -6.10
CA GLY A 50 20.18 -1.21 -5.51
C GLY A 50 18.70 -0.82 -5.54
N GLY A 51 17.99 -1.10 -6.63
CA GLY A 51 16.57 -0.84 -6.75
C GLY A 51 15.71 -1.69 -5.81
N LEU A 52 16.02 -2.96 -5.66
CA LEU A 52 15.33 -3.84 -4.72
C LEU A 52 15.60 -3.45 -3.26
N THR A 53 16.84 -3.17 -2.90
CA THR A 53 17.20 -2.72 -1.55
C THR A 53 16.50 -1.41 -1.20
N TRP A 54 16.40 -0.47 -2.15
CA TRP A 54 15.65 0.77 -1.96
C TRP A 54 14.14 0.51 -1.81
N ALA A 55 13.57 -0.37 -2.63
CA ALA A 55 12.13 -0.61 -2.62
C ALA A 55 11.65 -1.36 -1.36
N TYR A 56 12.40 -2.38 -0.94
CA TYR A 56 12.04 -3.27 0.18
C TYR A 56 12.75 -2.95 1.49
N GLY A 57 13.76 -2.09 1.45
CA GLY A 57 14.49 -1.67 2.65
C GLY A 57 13.62 -0.82 3.60
N PRO A 58 14.10 -0.57 4.83
CA PRO A 58 13.38 0.26 5.80
C PRO A 58 12.99 1.62 5.22
N GLY A 59 11.72 1.97 5.31
CA GLY A 59 11.18 3.20 4.72
C GLY A 59 10.94 3.16 3.20
N GLY A 60 11.29 2.08 2.52
CA GLY A 60 11.00 1.89 1.10
C GLY A 60 9.51 1.70 0.82
N PRO A 61 9.05 2.00 -0.42
CA PRO A 61 7.62 1.95 -0.76
C PRO A 61 7.00 0.55 -0.70
N LEU A 62 7.81 -0.51 -0.79
CA LEU A 62 7.38 -1.91 -0.70
C LEU A 62 7.79 -2.57 0.63
N SER A 63 8.35 -1.80 1.56
CA SER A 63 8.69 -2.31 2.89
C SER A 63 7.46 -2.83 3.63
N TYR A 64 7.70 -3.65 4.64
CA TYR A 64 6.64 -4.19 5.49
C TYR A 64 5.85 -3.06 6.17
N GLU A 65 6.55 -2.07 6.68
CA GLU A 65 5.97 -0.89 7.34
C GLU A 65 5.16 -0.03 6.37
N ALA A 66 5.63 0.15 5.14
CA ALA A 66 4.87 0.89 4.13
C ALA A 66 3.57 0.19 3.73
N ARG A 67 3.56 -1.15 3.72
CA ARG A 67 2.35 -1.94 3.49
C ARG A 67 1.38 -1.81 4.65
N ARG A 68 1.86 -1.91 5.89
CA ARG A 68 1.08 -1.71 7.11
C ARG A 68 0.47 -0.30 7.15
N LEU A 69 1.27 0.72 6.91
CA LEU A 69 0.77 2.12 6.88
C LEU A 69 -0.31 2.33 5.80
N ARG A 70 -0.15 1.69 4.64
CA ARG A 70 -1.20 1.72 3.61
C ARG A 70 -2.46 0.98 4.04
N ALA A 71 -2.33 -0.15 4.74
CA ALA A 71 -3.47 -0.86 5.28
C ALA A 71 -4.23 0.01 6.30
N LEU A 72 -3.54 0.64 7.25
CA LEU A 72 -4.16 1.61 8.17
C LEU A 72 -4.89 2.74 7.45
N LYS A 73 -4.27 3.33 6.40
CA LYS A 73 -4.88 4.43 5.63
C LYS A 73 -6.05 3.99 4.76
N ASN A 74 -6.08 2.72 4.36
CA ASN A 74 -7.15 2.16 3.56
C ASN A 74 -8.33 1.69 4.40
N ASP A 75 -8.10 1.38 5.67
CA ASP A 75 -9.16 1.05 6.61
C ASP A 75 -10.22 2.16 6.67
N PRO A 76 -11.52 1.83 6.74
CA PRO A 76 -12.59 2.81 6.88
C PRO A 76 -12.35 3.79 8.04
N MET A 77 -11.86 3.29 9.19
CA MET A 77 -11.55 4.10 10.37
C MET A 77 -10.27 4.95 10.22
N GLY A 78 -9.40 4.64 9.26
CA GLY A 78 -8.19 5.42 8.94
C GLY A 78 -8.45 6.62 8.02
N LYS A 79 -9.65 6.77 7.47
CA LYS A 79 -9.99 7.84 6.53
C LYS A 79 -10.03 9.21 7.22
N LYS A 80 -9.77 10.26 6.43
CA LYS A 80 -9.90 11.66 6.87
C LYS A 80 -11.34 12.16 6.89
N LYS A 81 -12.28 11.38 6.35
CA LYS A 81 -13.72 11.65 6.37
C LYS A 81 -14.44 10.35 6.69
N ILE A 82 -15.23 10.36 7.77
CA ILE A 82 -15.98 9.21 8.28
C ILE A 82 -17.38 9.70 8.62
N LEU A 83 -18.42 8.97 8.24
CA LEU A 83 -19.83 9.32 8.50
C LEU A 83 -20.21 10.77 8.09
N GLY A 84 -19.54 11.31 7.08
CA GLY A 84 -19.76 12.71 6.69
C GLY A 84 -18.89 13.73 7.43
N HIS A 85 -18.39 13.40 8.62
CA HIS A 85 -17.51 14.26 9.41
C HIS A 85 -16.09 14.27 8.83
N LYS A 86 -15.50 15.45 8.72
CA LYS A 86 -14.11 15.65 8.29
C LYS A 86 -13.22 15.77 9.53
N ALA A 87 -12.10 15.07 9.52
CA ALA A 87 -11.12 15.24 10.58
C ALA A 87 -10.62 16.68 10.65
N ILE A 88 -10.68 17.28 11.83
CA ILE A 88 -10.16 18.62 12.11
C ILE A 88 -8.64 18.63 12.12
N GLN A 89 -8.05 17.55 12.61
CA GLN A 89 -6.61 17.34 12.60
C GLN A 89 -6.26 15.87 12.33
N THR A 90 -5.07 15.66 11.79
CA THR A 90 -4.56 14.33 11.49
C THR A 90 -3.09 14.24 11.87
N ASN A 91 -2.70 13.12 12.48
CA ASN A 91 -1.31 12.80 12.78
C ASN A 91 -1.00 11.38 12.31
N ASP A 92 -0.19 11.27 11.27
CA ASP A 92 0.26 10.01 10.70
C ASP A 92 1.71 9.78 11.11
N SER A 93 2.04 8.61 11.65
CA SER A 93 3.43 8.25 11.89
C SER A 93 4.21 8.26 10.58
N PRO A 94 5.41 8.84 10.56
CA PRO A 94 6.31 8.70 9.45
C PRO A 94 6.74 7.23 9.30
N LEU A 95 7.21 6.85 8.12
CA LEU A 95 7.90 5.57 7.94
C LEU A 95 9.26 5.60 8.65
N PRO A 96 9.74 4.45 9.17
CA PRO A 96 11.05 4.35 9.80
C PRO A 96 12.13 4.71 8.79
N LYS A 97 13.18 5.38 9.27
CA LYS A 97 14.38 5.66 8.49
C LYS A 97 15.40 4.54 8.69
N TRP A 98 16.31 4.36 7.73
CA TRP A 98 17.34 3.31 7.74
C TRP A 98 18.18 3.22 9.02
N PHE A 99 18.31 4.31 9.75
CA PHE A 99 19.15 4.43 10.95
C PHE A 99 18.34 4.66 12.23
N GLU A 100 17.03 4.48 12.18
CA GLU A 100 16.15 4.74 13.34
C GLU A 100 16.08 3.49 14.22
N TYR A 101 16.88 3.48 15.30
CA TYR A 101 16.98 2.35 16.22
C TYR A 101 15.71 2.13 17.05
N LYS A 102 14.95 3.21 17.33
CA LYS A 102 13.69 3.15 18.08
C LYS A 102 12.56 3.73 17.23
N TYR A 103 11.81 2.86 16.63
CA TYR A 103 10.61 3.25 15.89
C TYR A 103 9.37 3.10 16.78
N PRO A 104 8.60 4.17 17.00
CA PRO A 104 7.46 4.17 17.93
C PRO A 104 6.25 3.36 17.44
N GLY A 105 6.39 2.64 16.34
CA GLY A 105 5.32 1.90 15.70
C GLY A 105 4.48 2.76 14.73
N LEU A 106 3.70 2.08 13.91
CA LEU A 106 2.83 2.73 12.94
C LEU A 106 1.50 3.08 13.61
N ARG A 107 1.14 4.34 13.55
CA ARG A 107 -0.13 4.84 14.08
C ARG A 107 -0.69 5.94 13.21
N LEU A 108 -2.01 5.96 13.11
CA LEU A 108 -2.79 7.08 12.59
C LEU A 108 -3.62 7.63 13.71
N ARG A 109 -3.62 8.95 13.87
CA ARG A 109 -4.50 9.61 14.83
C ARG A 109 -5.33 10.64 14.07
N ARG A 110 -6.64 10.65 14.35
CA ARG A 110 -7.63 11.52 13.73
C ARG A 110 -8.48 12.13 14.83
N TRP A 111 -8.76 13.42 14.72
CA TRP A 111 -9.67 14.12 15.61
C TRP A 111 -10.86 14.60 14.82
N PHE A 112 -12.04 14.31 15.33
CA PHE A 112 -13.30 14.70 14.72
C PHE A 112 -14.11 15.52 15.70
N ARG A 113 -14.80 16.53 15.21
CA ARG A 113 -15.70 17.37 15.98
C ARG A 113 -16.97 17.60 15.20
N ASP A 114 -18.09 17.59 15.92
CA ASP A 114 -19.37 18.05 15.44
C ASP A 114 -19.97 18.94 16.52
N ASP A 115 -20.15 20.21 16.20
CA ASP A 115 -20.67 21.20 17.15
C ASP A 115 -22.17 21.00 17.41
N ASN A 116 -22.85 20.17 16.59
CA ASN A 116 -24.29 19.90 16.70
C ASN A 116 -24.59 18.58 17.43
N THR A 117 -23.60 17.75 17.68
CA THR A 117 -23.78 16.42 18.27
C THR A 117 -23.01 16.33 19.59
N ASP A 118 -23.63 15.72 20.60
CA ASP A 118 -22.94 15.42 21.86
C ASP A 118 -21.73 14.51 21.60
N PRO A 119 -20.55 14.79 22.19
CA PRO A 119 -19.34 13.99 21.95
C PRO A 119 -19.50 12.51 22.27
N LYS A 120 -20.32 12.15 23.26
CA LYS A 120 -20.60 10.76 23.60
C LYS A 120 -21.43 10.08 22.50
N GLU A 121 -22.41 10.80 21.99
CA GLU A 121 -23.23 10.32 20.88
C GLU A 121 -22.39 10.17 19.61
N LEU A 122 -21.56 11.17 19.31
CA LEU A 122 -20.62 11.11 18.20
C LEU A 122 -19.69 9.90 18.34
N LYS A 123 -19.16 9.64 19.54
CA LYS A 123 -18.33 8.47 19.81
C LYS A 123 -19.09 7.16 19.53
N ASN A 124 -20.36 7.05 19.97
CA ASN A 124 -21.18 5.86 19.75
C ASN A 124 -21.40 5.62 18.25
N GLN A 125 -21.69 6.65 17.46
CA GLN A 125 -21.85 6.53 16.01
C GLN A 125 -20.56 6.02 15.34
N PHE A 126 -19.41 6.47 15.79
CA PHE A 126 -18.12 5.99 15.25
C PHE A 126 -17.80 4.57 15.69
N THR A 127 -18.17 4.16 16.91
CA THR A 127 -17.97 2.77 17.35
C THR A 127 -18.89 1.81 16.60
N GLU A 128 -20.15 2.14 16.43
CA GLU A 128 -21.08 1.37 15.59
C GLU A 128 -20.59 1.26 14.14
N TYR A 129 -20.08 2.34 13.58
CA TYR A 129 -19.48 2.33 12.26
C TYR A 129 -18.26 1.40 12.18
N ALA A 130 -17.41 1.38 13.21
CA ALA A 130 -16.27 0.47 13.29
C ALA A 130 -16.73 -0.98 13.33
N GLU A 131 -17.72 -1.32 14.17
CA GLU A 131 -18.27 -2.65 14.29
C GLU A 131 -18.88 -3.14 12.96
N HIS A 132 -19.59 -2.28 12.24
CA HIS A 132 -20.09 -2.58 10.90
C HIS A 132 -18.98 -2.86 9.87
N HIS A 133 -17.76 -2.43 10.14
CA HIS A 133 -16.59 -2.66 9.28
C HIS A 133 -15.66 -3.74 9.80
N GLY A 134 -16.15 -4.61 10.67
CA GLY A 134 -15.43 -5.80 11.13
C GLY A 134 -14.48 -5.56 12.30
N TRP A 135 -14.62 -4.44 13.01
CA TRP A 135 -13.93 -4.23 14.26
C TRP A 135 -14.72 -4.88 15.41
N GLU A 136 -14.07 -5.75 16.14
CA GLU A 136 -14.64 -6.41 17.29
C GLU A 136 -14.23 -5.68 18.57
N ASN A 137 -15.20 -5.43 19.45
CA ASN A 137 -14.94 -4.81 20.74
C ASN A 137 -14.04 -5.74 21.58
N ASP A 138 -12.87 -5.25 21.95
CA ASP A 138 -11.93 -5.94 22.85
C ASP A 138 -11.78 -5.11 24.14
N PRO A 139 -12.59 -5.43 25.16
CA PRO A 139 -12.54 -4.71 26.44
C PRO A 139 -11.30 -5.11 27.24
N GLY A 140 -10.11 -4.83 26.70
CA GLY A 140 -8.84 -4.96 27.40
C GLY A 140 -8.83 -4.11 28.70
N PRO A 141 -7.74 -4.10 29.47
CA PRO A 141 -7.62 -3.36 30.74
C PRO A 141 -7.53 -1.85 30.51
N THR A 142 -8.41 -1.30 29.72
CA THR A 142 -8.42 0.09 29.28
C THR A 142 -9.37 0.94 30.11
N THR A 143 -9.07 2.20 30.14
CA THR A 143 -9.87 3.23 30.82
C THR A 143 -11.35 3.14 30.44
N PRO A 144 -12.27 3.29 31.40
CA PRO A 144 -13.72 3.12 31.21
C PRO A 144 -14.34 4.00 30.11
N ALA A 145 -13.63 5.00 29.66
CA ALA A 145 -14.12 5.98 28.68
C ALA A 145 -13.80 5.64 27.21
N SER A 146 -12.95 4.65 26.97
CA SER A 146 -12.47 4.31 25.63
C SER A 146 -13.18 3.06 25.12
N TRP A 147 -13.55 3.08 23.83
CA TRP A 147 -13.87 1.87 23.10
C TRP A 147 -12.61 1.38 22.39
N VAL A 148 -12.36 0.10 22.50
CA VAL A 148 -11.18 -0.54 21.92
C VAL A 148 -11.65 -1.68 21.04
N GLY A 149 -11.13 -1.75 19.83
CA GLY A 149 -11.44 -2.81 18.89
C GLY A 149 -10.20 -3.46 18.30
N ARG A 150 -10.33 -4.73 17.99
CA ARG A 150 -9.40 -5.48 17.15
C ARG A 150 -10.08 -5.82 15.83
N HIS A 151 -9.33 -5.77 14.76
CA HIS A 151 -9.84 -6.23 13.47
C HIS A 151 -9.65 -7.75 13.39
N GLY A 152 -10.77 -8.47 13.35
CA GLY A 152 -10.75 -9.91 13.07
C GLY A 152 -10.41 -10.15 11.61
N GLY A 153 -9.27 -10.76 11.32
CA GLY A 153 -8.88 -11.02 9.95
C GLY A 153 -7.62 -11.85 9.80
N THR A 154 -7.34 -12.27 8.58
CA THR A 154 -6.14 -13.02 8.23
C THR A 154 -4.94 -12.09 8.02
N LYS A 155 -3.75 -12.53 8.47
CA LYS A 155 -2.46 -11.82 8.34
C LYS A 155 -2.30 -11.08 7.00
N PRO A 156 -1.76 -9.88 6.97
CA PRO A 156 -0.98 -9.14 7.97
C PRO A 156 -1.80 -8.09 8.76
N ILE A 157 -3.11 -8.20 8.79
CA ILE A 157 -4.06 -7.23 9.36
C ILE A 157 -4.36 -7.59 10.83
N ASP A 158 -3.99 -8.79 11.26
CA ASP A 158 -4.38 -9.43 12.51
C ASP A 158 -3.99 -8.66 13.78
N ASP A 159 -3.04 -7.72 13.67
CA ASP A 159 -2.51 -6.98 14.81
C ASP A 159 -2.93 -5.50 14.78
N MET A 160 -3.97 -5.15 14.02
CA MET A 160 -4.49 -3.79 14.03
C MET A 160 -5.34 -3.56 15.27
N PHE A 161 -5.10 -2.43 15.89
CA PHE A 161 -5.77 -1.96 17.08
C PHE A 161 -6.43 -0.60 16.80
N LEU A 162 -7.66 -0.46 17.21
CA LEU A 162 -8.44 0.77 17.11
C LEU A 162 -8.88 1.23 18.50
N ALA A 163 -8.64 2.48 18.82
CA ALA A 163 -9.23 3.12 19.99
C ALA A 163 -10.06 4.33 19.55
N VAL A 164 -11.28 4.43 20.10
CA VAL A 164 -12.17 5.55 19.92
C VAL A 164 -12.50 6.12 21.30
N TYR A 165 -12.10 7.35 21.57
CA TYR A 165 -12.29 7.98 22.88
C TYR A 165 -12.58 9.48 22.79
N LEU A 166 -13.09 10.03 23.86
CA LEU A 166 -13.30 11.48 23.97
C LEU A 166 -11.94 12.18 24.03
N SER A 167 -11.84 13.36 23.44
CA SER A 167 -10.59 14.14 23.47
C SER A 167 -10.21 14.60 24.87
N SER A 168 -11.15 14.68 25.80
CA SER A 168 -10.87 14.89 27.22
C SER A 168 -10.00 13.79 27.81
N ASP A 169 -10.09 12.57 27.28
CA ASP A 169 -9.36 11.40 27.74
C ASP A 169 -8.09 11.17 26.91
N ASP A 170 -7.85 11.98 25.88
CA ASP A 170 -6.64 11.93 25.05
C ASP A 170 -5.46 12.55 25.82
N PRO A 171 -4.38 11.79 26.06
CA PRO A 171 -3.20 12.35 26.71
C PRO A 171 -2.48 13.43 25.89
N THR A 172 -2.80 13.56 24.62
CA THR A 172 -2.17 14.53 23.71
C THR A 172 -3.20 15.15 22.76
N PRO A 173 -4.23 15.83 23.29
CA PRO A 173 -5.22 16.50 22.43
C PRO A 173 -4.54 17.66 21.69
N PRO A 174 -4.93 17.93 20.45
CA PRO A 174 -4.47 19.14 19.77
C PRO A 174 -5.09 20.39 20.43
N PRO A 175 -4.40 21.53 20.38
CA PRO A 175 -4.86 22.75 21.04
C PRO A 175 -6.24 23.21 20.57
N ASP A 176 -6.62 22.87 19.34
CA ASP A 176 -7.89 23.28 18.71
C ASP A 176 -9.00 22.22 18.86
N ALA A 177 -8.72 21.07 19.48
CA ALA A 177 -9.71 20.00 19.56
C ALA A 177 -10.94 20.37 20.39
N GLY A 178 -10.75 21.18 21.45
CA GLY A 178 -11.82 21.48 22.40
C GLY A 178 -12.33 20.22 23.11
N ASN A 179 -13.22 20.42 24.09
CA ASN A 179 -13.80 19.30 24.85
C ASN A 179 -14.87 18.51 24.06
N ASN A 180 -15.29 19.01 22.89
CA ASN A 180 -16.38 18.46 22.09
C ASN A 180 -15.86 17.66 20.88
N SER A 181 -14.71 17.03 21.01
CA SER A 181 -14.16 16.22 19.94
C SER A 181 -13.90 14.78 20.38
N ILE A 182 -13.84 13.91 19.41
CA ILE A 182 -13.44 12.51 19.61
C ILE A 182 -12.09 12.26 18.93
N THR A 183 -11.36 11.31 19.47
CA THR A 183 -10.09 10.86 18.92
C THR A 183 -10.22 9.43 18.43
N ILE A 184 -9.76 9.20 17.22
CA ILE A 184 -9.56 7.87 16.65
C ILE A 184 -8.05 7.61 16.58
N LEU A 185 -7.60 6.57 17.24
CA LEU A 185 -6.24 6.06 17.17
C LEU A 185 -6.27 4.67 16.53
N LEU A 186 -5.63 4.55 15.40
CA LEU A 186 -5.45 3.29 14.67
C LEU A 186 -3.97 2.96 14.62
N CYS A 187 -3.59 1.78 15.10
CA CYS A 187 -2.18 1.38 15.17
C CYS A 187 -2.01 -0.13 15.00
N TYR A 188 -0.75 -0.54 14.83
CA TYR A 188 -0.32 -1.92 14.98
C TYR A 188 0.32 -2.12 16.36
N ILE A 189 0.03 -3.24 16.97
CA ILE A 189 0.62 -3.71 18.23
C ILE A 189 1.88 -4.53 17.94
#